data_4a772f508767928a175620acf583140d
#
_entry.id   4a772f508767928a175620acf583140d
#
_cell.length_a   1.000
_cell.length_b   1.000
_cell.length_c   1.000
_cell.angle_alpha   90.00
_cell.angle_beta   90.00
_cell.angle_gamma   90.00
#
_symmetry.space_group_name_H-M   'P 1'
#
loop_
_entity.id
_entity.type
_entity.pdbx_description
1 polymer ?
#
loop_
_entity_poly.entity_id
_entity_poly.type
_entity_poly.pdbx_seq_one_letter_code
_entity_poly.pdbx_strand_id
1 'polypeptide(L)'
;LLVRPGSLAKVDGLRELWGANRRQVVAVEGDLSEPRLGVKAAWIRQHAGKIDHFFHLAAIYDMQASAESQRKSNVEGTRQALVLAKALKTGCFHQVSSIAAAGLYEGTFTEDMFEEAGALDHPYFQTKHESEGIVRAEKRLKWRIYRPGMVVGHSVTGEMDKVDGPYYFFETLRSLSKVVPEGLPLLMNKAGLLNIVPVD
;
A
#
# COMPACT_ATOMS: atom_id res chain seq x y z
N LEU A 1 15.52 4.27 -1.84
CA LEU A 1 14.40 4.20 -0.90
C LEU A 1 14.20 5.56 -0.23
N LEU A 2 12.98 6.12 -0.28
CA LEU A 2 12.60 7.32 0.47
C LEU A 2 12.19 6.88 1.87
N VAL A 3 12.83 7.44 2.89
CA VAL A 3 12.62 7.07 4.29
C VAL A 3 12.63 8.29 5.19
N ARG A 4 11.88 8.24 6.29
CA ARG A 4 11.94 9.27 7.33
C ARG A 4 13.31 9.24 8.02
N PRO A 5 13.84 10.40 8.49
CA PRO A 5 15.13 10.46 9.16
C PRO A 5 15.32 9.41 10.26
N GLY A 6 14.32 9.21 11.11
CA GLY A 6 14.34 8.20 12.17
C GLY A 6 14.33 6.74 11.70
N SER A 7 14.17 6.50 10.39
CA SER A 7 14.14 5.15 9.79
C SER A 7 15.38 4.83 8.95
N LEU A 8 16.38 5.70 8.92
CA LEU A 8 17.60 5.49 8.13
C LEU A 8 18.34 4.19 8.51
N ALA A 9 18.42 3.88 9.80
CA ALA A 9 19.05 2.66 10.28
C ALA A 9 18.40 1.37 9.74
N LYS A 10 17.09 1.40 9.44
CA LYS A 10 16.39 0.25 8.85
C LYS A 10 16.86 -0.07 7.44
N VAL A 11 17.39 0.92 6.71
CA VAL A 11 17.90 0.72 5.35
C VAL A 11 19.17 -0.12 5.35
N ASP A 12 19.99 -0.03 6.39
CA ASP A 12 21.17 -0.87 6.51
C ASP A 12 20.76 -2.35 6.74
N GLY A 13 19.75 -2.61 7.56
CA GLY A 13 19.18 -3.96 7.72
C GLY A 13 18.59 -4.52 6.41
N LEU A 14 17.90 -3.69 5.62
CA LEU A 14 17.42 -4.11 4.30
C LEU A 14 18.55 -4.42 3.33
N ARG A 15 19.66 -3.66 3.36
CA ARG A 15 20.83 -3.95 2.53
C ARG A 15 21.43 -5.31 2.89
N GLU A 16 21.54 -5.58 4.17
CA GLU A 16 22.04 -6.88 4.67
C GLU A 16 21.14 -8.02 4.22
N LEU A 17 19.81 -7.89 4.42
CA LEU A 17 18.82 -8.88 4.01
C LEU A 17 18.87 -9.19 2.50
N TRP A 18 19.09 -8.16 1.66
CA TRP A 18 19.12 -8.31 0.21
C TRP A 18 20.52 -8.54 -0.37
N GLY A 19 21.54 -8.65 0.45
CA GLY A 19 22.94 -8.76 0.00
C GLY A 19 23.39 -7.56 -0.84
N ALA A 20 22.78 -6.39 -0.62
CA ALA A 20 22.96 -5.19 -1.42
C ALA A 20 23.91 -4.19 -0.75
N ASN A 21 24.66 -3.44 -1.55
CA ASN A 21 25.55 -2.39 -1.05
C ASN A 21 24.88 -0.99 -1.12
N ARG A 22 25.57 0.02 -0.57
CA ARG A 22 25.09 1.41 -0.52
C ARG A 22 24.94 2.08 -1.89
N ARG A 23 25.55 1.54 -2.96
CA ARG A 23 25.36 2.04 -4.33
C ARG A 23 24.12 1.46 -4.97
N GLN A 24 23.72 0.24 -4.59
CA GLN A 24 22.54 -0.45 -5.09
C GLN A 24 21.27 0.00 -4.36
N VAL A 25 21.35 0.20 -3.03
CA VAL A 25 20.23 0.68 -2.22
C VAL A 25 20.60 1.98 -1.54
N VAL A 26 20.11 3.08 -2.11
CA VAL A 26 20.36 4.45 -1.63
C VAL A 26 19.18 4.91 -0.77
N ALA A 27 19.47 5.40 0.45
CA ALA A 27 18.49 6.05 1.29
C ALA A 27 18.37 7.54 0.90
N VAL A 28 17.14 8.01 0.75
CA VAL A 28 16.82 9.42 0.54
C VAL A 28 15.88 9.84 1.66
N GLU A 29 16.24 10.88 2.39
CA GLU A 29 15.39 11.40 3.46
C GLU A 29 14.15 12.08 2.88
N GLY A 30 12.99 11.82 3.50
CA GLY A 30 11.74 12.45 3.12
C GLY A 30 10.60 12.13 4.08
N ASP A 31 9.49 12.83 3.89
CA ASP A 31 8.25 12.67 4.65
C ASP A 31 7.03 12.88 3.76
N LEU A 32 6.05 11.98 3.84
CA LEU A 32 4.82 12.04 3.04
C LEU A 32 3.99 13.32 3.28
N SER A 33 4.14 13.95 4.44
CA SER A 33 3.40 15.15 4.81
C SER A 33 4.01 16.44 4.23
N GLU A 34 5.22 16.36 3.67
CA GLU A 34 5.96 17.52 3.19
C GLU A 34 5.81 17.71 1.67
N PRO A 35 5.88 18.97 1.19
CA PRO A 35 5.91 19.26 -0.24
C PRO A 35 7.04 18.46 -0.94
N ARG A 36 6.70 17.81 -2.05
CA ARG A 36 7.63 16.91 -2.78
C ARG A 36 8.26 15.87 -1.87
N LEU A 37 7.50 15.40 -0.89
CA LEU A 37 7.94 14.43 0.13
C LEU A 37 9.19 14.88 0.90
N GLY A 38 9.41 16.19 1.07
CA GLY A 38 10.58 16.74 1.78
C GLY A 38 11.93 16.54 1.07
N VAL A 39 11.93 16.02 -0.16
CA VAL A 39 13.19 15.74 -0.90
C VAL A 39 13.87 17.05 -1.31
N LYS A 40 15.15 17.17 -0.99
CA LYS A 40 15.95 18.37 -1.26
C LYS A 40 15.98 18.71 -2.75
N ALA A 41 15.75 19.97 -3.08
CA ALA A 41 15.71 20.46 -4.47
C ALA A 41 17.01 20.15 -5.26
N ALA A 42 18.17 20.16 -4.59
CA ALA A 42 19.44 19.82 -5.20
C ALA A 42 19.46 18.35 -5.66
N TRP A 43 18.95 17.43 -4.82
CA TRP A 43 18.83 16.01 -5.15
C TRP A 43 17.88 15.77 -6.33
N ILE A 44 16.73 16.47 -6.33
CA ILE A 44 15.76 16.40 -7.44
C ILE A 44 16.42 16.81 -8.75
N ARG A 45 17.12 17.97 -8.77
CA ARG A 45 17.81 18.43 -9.99
C ARG A 45 18.87 17.45 -10.48
N GLN A 46 19.63 16.85 -9.56
CA GLN A 46 20.68 15.89 -9.89
C GLN A 46 20.14 14.59 -10.52
N HIS A 47 18.93 14.17 -10.12
CA HIS A 47 18.33 12.89 -10.51
C HIS A 47 17.19 13.04 -11.53
N ALA A 48 16.84 14.25 -11.93
CA ALA A 48 15.81 14.48 -12.94
C ALA A 48 16.15 13.78 -14.27
N GLY A 49 15.24 12.96 -14.78
CA GLY A 49 15.41 12.15 -16.00
C GLY A 49 16.28 10.90 -15.83
N LYS A 50 16.62 10.53 -14.58
CA LYS A 50 17.43 9.33 -14.27
C LYS A 50 16.65 8.26 -13.51
N ILE A 51 15.37 8.47 -13.27
CA ILE A 51 14.50 7.55 -12.54
C ILE A 51 13.52 6.94 -13.52
N ASP A 52 13.66 5.67 -13.80
CA ASP A 52 12.79 4.94 -14.74
C ASP A 52 11.43 4.64 -14.08
N HIS A 53 11.45 4.21 -12.82
CA HIS A 53 10.27 3.77 -12.10
C HIS A 53 10.19 4.40 -10.71
N PHE A 54 9.05 4.99 -10.39
CA PHE A 54 8.75 5.53 -9.08
C PHE A 54 7.64 4.70 -8.42
N PHE A 55 7.97 3.92 -7.40
CA PHE A 55 6.99 3.10 -6.68
C PHE A 55 6.49 3.84 -5.44
N HIS A 56 5.19 4.11 -5.40
CA HIS A 56 4.49 4.69 -4.26
C HIS A 56 3.74 3.59 -3.51
N LEU A 57 4.39 3.06 -2.47
CA LEU A 57 3.89 1.97 -1.62
C LEU A 57 3.34 2.50 -0.28
N ALA A 58 3.79 3.70 0.11
CA ALA A 58 3.51 4.26 1.42
C ALA A 58 2.03 4.65 1.54
N ALA A 59 1.37 4.08 2.54
CA ALA A 59 0.00 4.38 2.91
C ALA A 59 -0.23 4.00 4.38
N ILE A 60 -1.23 4.62 5.02
CA ILE A 60 -1.82 4.12 6.25
C ILE A 60 -2.91 3.12 5.86
N TYR A 61 -2.77 1.87 6.30
CA TYR A 61 -3.74 0.79 6.10
C TYR A 61 -4.40 0.34 7.41
N ASP A 62 -4.05 0.98 8.53
CA ASP A 62 -4.71 0.75 9.81
C ASP A 62 -6.16 1.24 9.75
N MET A 63 -7.09 0.30 9.81
CA MET A 63 -8.54 0.57 9.77
C MET A 63 -9.02 1.40 10.97
N GLN A 64 -8.25 1.45 12.06
CA GLN A 64 -8.57 2.21 13.27
C GLN A 64 -7.96 3.62 13.25
N ALA A 65 -7.10 3.93 12.29
CA ALA A 65 -6.52 5.26 12.16
C ALA A 65 -7.62 6.29 11.86
N SER A 66 -7.47 7.52 12.41
CA SER A 66 -8.43 8.58 12.15
C SER A 66 -8.56 8.90 10.65
N ALA A 67 -9.76 9.32 10.23
CA ALA A 67 -10.02 9.72 8.84
C ALA A 67 -9.06 10.82 8.37
N GLU A 68 -8.73 11.78 9.25
CA GLU A 68 -7.78 12.86 8.96
C GLU A 68 -6.37 12.31 8.69
N SER A 69 -5.89 11.41 9.55
CA SER A 69 -4.57 10.79 9.39
C SER A 69 -4.48 9.98 8.10
N GLN A 70 -5.53 9.19 7.81
CA GLN A 70 -5.61 8.44 6.57
C GLN A 70 -5.63 9.35 5.34
N ARG A 71 -6.44 10.42 5.35
CA ARG A 71 -6.50 11.38 4.26
C ARG A 71 -5.17 12.08 4.03
N LYS A 72 -4.53 12.56 5.08
CA LYS A 72 -3.22 13.21 5.01
C LYS A 72 -2.17 12.29 4.38
N SER A 73 -2.12 11.05 4.80
CA SER A 73 -1.12 10.09 4.33
C SER A 73 -1.45 9.52 2.95
N ASN A 74 -2.68 9.03 2.76
CA ASN A 74 -3.04 8.28 1.55
C ASN A 74 -3.37 9.22 0.38
N VAL A 75 -4.04 10.34 0.64
CA VAL A 75 -4.47 11.26 -0.42
C VAL A 75 -3.42 12.33 -0.68
N GLU A 76 -3.10 13.14 0.34
CA GLU A 76 -2.12 14.22 0.17
C GLU A 76 -0.71 13.66 -0.07
N GLY A 77 -0.33 12.56 0.60
CA GLY A 77 0.92 11.84 0.32
C GLY A 77 1.02 11.41 -1.14
N THR A 78 -0.06 10.87 -1.73
CA THR A 78 -0.09 10.52 -3.17
C THR A 78 0.04 11.75 -4.06
N ARG A 79 -0.61 12.87 -3.72
CA ARG A 79 -0.42 14.14 -4.46
C ARG A 79 1.04 14.58 -4.46
N GLN A 80 1.68 14.57 -3.29
CA GLN A 80 3.09 14.96 -3.16
C GLN A 80 4.03 13.98 -3.86
N ALA A 81 3.71 12.68 -3.86
CA ALA A 81 4.46 11.67 -4.61
C ALA A 81 4.40 11.93 -6.13
N LEU A 82 3.23 12.25 -6.67
CA LEU A 82 3.08 12.63 -8.08
C LEU A 82 3.83 13.95 -8.41
N VAL A 83 3.79 14.94 -7.52
CA VAL A 83 4.55 16.19 -7.71
C VAL A 83 6.05 15.91 -7.75
N LEU A 84 6.56 15.05 -6.87
CA LEU A 84 7.96 14.65 -6.86
C LEU A 84 8.31 13.85 -8.12
N ALA A 85 7.50 12.85 -8.50
CA ALA A 85 7.72 12.02 -9.68
C ALA A 85 7.79 12.87 -10.96
N LYS A 86 6.91 13.87 -11.10
CA LYS A 86 6.96 14.84 -12.20
C LYS A 86 8.22 15.70 -12.18
N ALA A 87 8.62 16.20 -11.01
CA ALA A 87 9.85 16.97 -10.86
C ALA A 87 11.10 16.15 -11.19
N LEU A 88 11.09 14.87 -10.89
CA LEU A 88 12.13 13.90 -11.25
C LEU A 88 12.06 13.45 -12.72
N LYS A 89 10.99 13.80 -13.45
CA LYS A 89 10.75 13.33 -14.84
C LYS A 89 10.84 11.80 -14.94
N THR A 90 10.19 11.10 -14.01
CA THR A 90 10.24 9.62 -13.97
C THR A 90 9.58 9.01 -15.21
N GLY A 91 10.07 7.85 -15.62
CA GLY A 91 9.52 7.12 -16.78
C GLY A 91 8.12 6.59 -16.53
N CYS A 92 7.87 6.02 -15.35
CA CYS A 92 6.57 5.49 -14.95
C CYS A 92 6.36 5.63 -13.44
N PHE A 93 5.15 6.03 -13.05
CA PHE A 93 4.69 6.07 -11.67
C PHE A 93 3.88 4.80 -11.35
N HIS A 94 4.22 4.12 -10.28
CA HIS A 94 3.55 2.91 -9.83
C HIS A 94 2.87 3.17 -8.48
N GLN A 95 1.55 3.08 -8.44
CA GLN A 95 0.79 3.19 -7.19
C GLN A 95 0.32 1.82 -6.73
N VAL A 96 0.63 1.48 -5.48
CA VAL A 96 -0.01 0.36 -4.81
C VAL A 96 -1.28 0.86 -4.12
N SER A 97 -2.40 0.64 -4.81
CA SER A 97 -3.76 0.88 -4.33
C SER A 97 -4.21 -0.31 -3.45
N SER A 98 -5.43 -0.74 -3.59
CA SER A 98 -6.02 -1.90 -2.91
C SER A 98 -7.34 -2.26 -3.59
N ILE A 99 -7.80 -3.49 -3.46
CA ILE A 99 -9.18 -3.86 -3.78
C ILE A 99 -10.20 -3.00 -3.01
N ALA A 100 -9.81 -2.40 -1.87
CA ALA A 100 -10.62 -1.47 -1.10
C ALA A 100 -11.06 -0.22 -1.90
N ALA A 101 -10.39 0.10 -3.00
CA ALA A 101 -10.80 1.18 -3.89
C ALA A 101 -12.15 0.91 -4.60
N ALA A 102 -12.60 -0.35 -4.66
CA ALA A 102 -13.91 -0.74 -5.14
C ALA A 102 -15.05 -0.46 -4.15
N GLY A 103 -14.74 -0.11 -2.90
CA GLY A 103 -15.76 0.05 -1.86
C GLY A 103 -16.54 -1.25 -1.63
N LEU A 104 -17.84 -1.12 -1.38
CA LEU A 104 -18.76 -2.25 -1.20
C LEU A 104 -19.43 -2.65 -2.53
N TYR A 105 -18.67 -2.70 -3.63
CA TYR A 105 -19.18 -3.11 -4.92
C TYR A 105 -19.59 -4.59 -4.89
N GLU A 106 -20.78 -4.90 -5.37
CA GLU A 106 -21.31 -6.25 -5.49
C GLU A 106 -21.01 -6.82 -6.88
N GLY A 107 -20.28 -7.91 -6.95
CA GLY A 107 -19.90 -8.58 -8.19
C GLY A 107 -18.39 -8.58 -8.46
N THR A 108 -18.01 -8.65 -9.73
CA THR A 108 -16.60 -8.63 -10.15
C THR A 108 -16.20 -7.21 -10.52
N PHE A 109 -15.30 -6.61 -9.75
CA PHE A 109 -14.73 -5.30 -10.02
C PHE A 109 -13.42 -5.47 -10.78
N THR A 110 -13.42 -5.13 -12.07
CA THR A 110 -12.28 -5.33 -12.98
C THR A 110 -11.30 -4.15 -12.95
N GLU A 111 -10.15 -4.28 -13.60
CA GLU A 111 -9.07 -3.29 -13.57
C GLU A 111 -9.43 -1.97 -14.28
N ASP A 112 -10.30 -2.01 -15.27
CA ASP A 112 -10.78 -0.86 -16.01
C ASP A 112 -11.88 -0.08 -15.25
N MET A 113 -12.59 -0.73 -14.34
CA MET A 113 -13.62 -0.11 -13.51
C MET A 113 -13.01 0.83 -12.47
N PHE A 114 -13.70 1.94 -12.23
CA PHE A 114 -13.35 2.92 -11.19
C PHE A 114 -14.57 3.69 -10.69
N GLU A 115 -15.32 4.32 -11.59
CA GLU A 115 -16.49 5.14 -11.24
C GLU A 115 -17.66 4.27 -10.71
N GLU A 116 -17.63 2.98 -10.99
CA GLU A 116 -18.62 1.98 -10.55
C GLU A 116 -18.41 1.53 -9.10
N ALA A 117 -17.46 2.11 -8.38
CA ALA A 117 -17.23 1.75 -6.98
C ALA A 117 -18.52 1.81 -6.17
N GLY A 118 -18.70 0.82 -5.31
CA GLY A 118 -19.83 0.77 -4.37
C GLY A 118 -19.69 1.80 -3.24
N ALA A 119 -20.49 1.65 -2.19
CA ALA A 119 -20.44 2.54 -1.04
C ALA A 119 -19.03 2.63 -0.45
N LEU A 120 -18.56 3.85 -0.23
CA LEU A 120 -17.23 4.17 0.32
C LEU A 120 -17.38 4.69 1.76
N ASP A 121 -18.11 3.96 2.60
CA ASP A 121 -18.51 4.43 3.93
C ASP A 121 -17.35 4.45 4.94
N HIS A 122 -16.31 3.68 4.68
CA HIS A 122 -15.14 3.61 5.55
C HIS A 122 -14.02 4.55 5.07
N PRO A 123 -13.37 5.35 5.96
CA PRO A 123 -12.30 6.29 5.57
C PRO A 123 -11.16 5.64 4.77
N TYR A 124 -10.81 4.39 5.05
CA TYR A 124 -9.82 3.66 4.29
C TYR A 124 -10.25 3.45 2.83
N PHE A 125 -11.50 3.04 2.59
CA PHE A 125 -12.03 2.85 1.23
C PHE A 125 -12.07 4.17 0.48
N GLN A 126 -12.58 5.24 1.13
CA GLN A 126 -12.59 6.60 0.58
C GLN A 126 -11.20 7.05 0.15
N THR A 127 -10.21 6.94 1.06
CA THR A 127 -8.87 7.45 0.78
C THR A 127 -8.13 6.62 -0.25
N LYS A 128 -8.37 5.30 -0.33
CA LYS A 128 -7.80 4.45 -1.38
C LYS A 128 -8.42 4.77 -2.75
N HIS A 129 -9.73 4.93 -2.82
CA HIS A 129 -10.42 5.33 -4.04
C HIS A 129 -9.97 6.73 -4.49
N GLU A 130 -10.00 7.74 -3.60
CA GLU A 130 -9.59 9.11 -3.92
C GLU A 130 -8.14 9.18 -4.38
N SER A 131 -7.22 8.49 -3.70
CA SER A 131 -5.80 8.47 -4.09
C SER A 131 -5.59 7.85 -5.47
N GLU A 132 -6.35 6.81 -5.81
CA GLU A 132 -6.32 6.19 -7.13
C GLU A 132 -6.88 7.15 -8.19
N GLY A 133 -7.99 7.84 -7.92
CA GLY A 133 -8.56 8.85 -8.81
C GLY A 133 -7.58 9.97 -9.16
N ILE A 134 -6.77 10.41 -8.19
CA ILE A 134 -5.70 11.39 -8.42
C ILE A 134 -4.67 10.89 -9.44
N VAL A 135 -4.28 9.63 -9.36
CA VAL A 135 -3.30 9.04 -10.30
C VAL A 135 -3.93 8.83 -11.67
N ARG A 136 -5.18 8.37 -11.74
CA ARG A 136 -5.92 8.20 -13.00
C ARG A 136 -6.13 9.52 -13.75
N ALA A 137 -6.27 10.62 -13.03
CA ALA A 137 -6.38 11.95 -13.61
C ALA A 137 -5.07 12.51 -14.17
N GLU A 138 -3.91 11.90 -13.87
CA GLU A 138 -2.62 12.40 -14.34
C GLU A 138 -2.42 12.11 -15.85
N LYS A 139 -2.17 13.16 -16.64
CA LYS A 139 -2.04 13.10 -18.09
C LYS A 139 -0.60 13.20 -18.62
N ARG A 140 0.34 13.64 -17.76
CA ARG A 140 1.71 13.98 -18.17
C ARG A 140 2.74 12.94 -17.77
N LEU A 141 2.32 11.92 -17.03
CA LEU A 141 3.17 10.88 -16.50
C LEU A 141 2.53 9.53 -16.81
N LYS A 142 3.30 8.59 -17.32
CA LYS A 142 2.84 7.19 -17.42
C LYS A 142 2.65 6.65 -16.01
N TRP A 143 1.58 5.92 -15.79
CA TRP A 143 1.31 5.32 -14.49
C TRP A 143 0.80 3.89 -14.61
N ARG A 144 0.94 3.15 -13.54
CA ARG A 144 0.32 1.85 -13.30
C ARG A 144 -0.25 1.83 -11.89
N ILE A 145 -1.40 1.20 -11.73
CA ILE A 145 -2.08 1.03 -10.45
C ILE A 145 -2.20 -0.47 -10.18
N TYR A 146 -1.83 -0.87 -8.98
CA TYR A 146 -1.95 -2.24 -8.52
C TYR A 146 -3.00 -2.28 -7.40
N ARG A 147 -3.96 -3.18 -7.49
CA ARG A 147 -5.03 -3.39 -6.51
C ARG A 147 -4.87 -4.77 -5.86
N PRO A 148 -3.87 -4.98 -5.00
CA PRO A 148 -3.72 -6.25 -4.32
C PRO A 148 -4.91 -6.49 -3.40
N GLY A 149 -5.24 -7.77 -3.22
CA GLY A 149 -6.10 -8.25 -2.16
C GLY A 149 -5.38 -8.17 -0.80
N MET A 150 -5.82 -8.96 0.16
CA MET A 150 -5.11 -9.11 1.42
C MET A 150 -3.81 -9.87 1.19
N VAL A 151 -2.69 -9.18 1.38
CA VAL A 151 -1.36 -9.80 1.26
C VAL A 151 -1.10 -10.62 2.52
N VAL A 152 -0.75 -11.87 2.33
CA VAL A 152 -0.41 -12.82 3.40
C VAL A 152 1.05 -13.26 3.29
N GLY A 153 1.53 -14.04 4.24
CA GLY A 153 2.91 -14.53 4.25
C GLY A 153 3.28 -15.37 3.03
N HIS A 154 4.54 -15.69 2.93
CA HIS A 154 5.12 -16.48 1.85
C HIS A 154 4.38 -17.82 1.67
N SER A 155 4.03 -18.18 0.44
CA SER A 155 3.15 -19.31 0.12
C SER A 155 3.65 -20.68 0.62
N VAL A 156 4.96 -20.85 0.73
CA VAL A 156 5.59 -22.11 1.15
C VAL A 156 6.04 -22.06 2.62
N THR A 157 6.72 -20.98 3.03
CA THR A 157 7.30 -20.89 4.37
C THR A 157 6.36 -20.28 5.40
N GLY A 158 5.32 -19.56 4.97
CA GLY A 158 4.44 -18.77 5.85
C GLY A 158 5.13 -17.55 6.45
N GLU A 159 6.38 -17.26 6.10
CA GLU A 159 7.16 -16.14 6.63
C GLU A 159 6.51 -14.80 6.30
N MET A 160 6.49 -13.91 7.27
CA MET A 160 5.86 -12.60 7.16
C MET A 160 6.48 -11.65 8.20
N ASP A 161 6.79 -10.43 7.77
CA ASP A 161 7.40 -9.41 8.64
C ASP A 161 6.43 -8.86 9.67
N LYS A 162 5.15 -8.82 9.35
CA LYS A 162 4.13 -8.22 10.21
C LYS A 162 2.86 -9.05 10.20
N VAL A 163 2.45 -9.48 11.37
CA VAL A 163 1.16 -10.14 11.59
C VAL A 163 0.08 -9.07 11.72
N ASP A 164 -0.86 -9.05 10.77
CA ASP A 164 -2.04 -8.18 10.82
C ASP A 164 -3.25 -8.78 10.04
N GLY A 165 -4.35 -8.04 9.96
CA GLY A 165 -5.51 -8.42 9.18
C GLY A 165 -6.07 -9.80 9.55
N PRO A 166 -6.14 -10.76 8.59
CA PRO A 166 -6.76 -12.07 8.81
C PRO A 166 -6.04 -12.92 9.87
N TYR A 167 -4.77 -12.64 10.16
CA TYR A 167 -4.00 -13.43 11.13
C TYR A 167 -4.52 -13.32 12.57
N TYR A 168 -5.12 -12.20 12.95
CA TYR A 168 -5.79 -12.07 14.26
C TYR A 168 -6.96 -13.05 14.40
N PHE A 169 -7.62 -13.37 13.29
CA PHE A 169 -8.70 -14.36 13.26
C PHE A 169 -8.21 -15.79 13.49
N PHE A 170 -7.04 -16.15 12.99
CA PHE A 170 -6.50 -17.50 13.11
C PHE A 170 -6.19 -17.87 14.55
N GLU A 171 -5.68 -16.93 15.35
CA GLU A 171 -5.44 -17.20 16.77
C GLU A 171 -6.75 -17.39 17.54
N THR A 172 -7.77 -16.60 17.23
CA THR A 172 -9.13 -16.73 17.79
C THR A 172 -9.74 -18.08 17.39
N LEU A 173 -9.66 -18.48 16.12
CA LEU A 173 -10.16 -19.76 15.64
C LEU A 173 -9.44 -20.94 16.30
N ARG A 174 -8.11 -20.85 16.44
CA ARG A 174 -7.31 -21.86 17.14
C ARG A 174 -7.68 -21.98 18.62
N SER A 175 -8.01 -20.88 19.26
CA SER A 175 -8.45 -20.88 20.67
C SER A 175 -9.86 -21.47 20.80
N LEU A 176 -10.76 -21.12 19.90
CA LEU A 176 -12.11 -21.69 19.82
C LEU A 176 -12.09 -23.19 19.56
N SER A 177 -11.23 -23.67 18.65
CA SER A 177 -11.14 -25.11 18.32
C SER A 177 -10.74 -26.00 19.50
N LYS A 178 -10.12 -25.43 20.54
CA LYS A 178 -9.79 -26.16 21.78
C LYS A 178 -10.95 -26.30 22.76
N VAL A 179 -11.98 -25.45 22.61
CA VAL A 179 -13.10 -25.33 23.56
C VAL A 179 -14.39 -25.86 22.93
N VAL A 180 -14.52 -25.79 21.62
CA VAL A 180 -15.72 -26.23 20.90
C VAL A 180 -15.60 -27.73 20.63
N PRO A 181 -16.60 -28.55 21.04
CA PRO A 181 -16.60 -29.99 20.75
C PRO A 181 -16.57 -30.27 19.24
N GLU A 182 -15.85 -31.34 18.85
CA GLU A 182 -15.87 -31.82 17.46
C GLU A 182 -17.30 -32.09 17.00
N GLY A 183 -17.65 -31.53 15.83
CA GLY A 183 -18.99 -31.73 15.25
C GLY A 183 -20.02 -30.67 15.57
N LEU A 184 -19.68 -29.64 16.35
CA LEU A 184 -20.59 -28.49 16.54
C LEU A 184 -20.58 -27.62 15.26
N PRO A 185 -21.73 -27.44 14.56
CA PRO A 185 -21.76 -26.59 13.38
C PRO A 185 -21.54 -25.13 13.77
N LEU A 186 -20.47 -24.52 13.26
CA LEU A 186 -20.30 -23.08 13.32
C LEU A 186 -21.26 -22.45 12.31
N LEU A 187 -22.24 -21.70 12.82
CA LEU A 187 -23.11 -20.87 11.99
C LEU A 187 -22.26 -19.71 11.42
N MET A 188 -21.69 -19.94 10.26
CA MET A 188 -21.04 -18.88 9.50
C MET A 188 -22.05 -18.35 8.48
N ASN A 189 -22.27 -17.06 8.46
CA ASN A 189 -22.94 -16.40 7.33
C ASN A 189 -22.17 -16.76 6.03
N LYS A 190 -22.93 -16.90 4.93
CA LYS A 190 -22.33 -17.06 3.60
C LYS A 190 -21.31 -15.92 3.39
N ALA A 191 -20.06 -16.19 3.71
CA ALA A 191 -18.99 -15.23 3.46
C ALA A 191 -18.78 -15.12 1.96
N GLY A 192 -18.64 -13.91 1.44
CA GLY A 192 -18.20 -13.68 0.07
C GLY A 192 -16.79 -14.24 -0.15
N LEU A 193 -16.33 -14.19 -1.39
CA LEU A 193 -14.95 -14.55 -1.73
C LEU A 193 -13.99 -13.53 -1.12
N LEU A 194 -12.97 -14.00 -0.43
CA LEU A 194 -11.87 -13.19 0.05
C LEU A 194 -10.71 -13.26 -0.95
N ASN A 195 -10.29 -12.10 -1.46
CA ASN A 195 -9.11 -12.00 -2.29
C ASN A 195 -7.87 -11.98 -1.41
N ILE A 196 -7.19 -13.10 -1.34
CA ILE A 196 -5.93 -13.27 -0.59
C ILE A 196 -4.83 -13.58 -1.58
N VAL A 197 -3.68 -12.93 -1.42
CA VAL A 197 -2.50 -13.13 -2.26
C VAL A 197 -1.27 -13.31 -1.37
N PRO A 198 -0.45 -14.35 -1.58
CA PRO A 198 0.82 -14.48 -0.88
C PRO A 198 1.81 -13.40 -1.33
N VAL A 199 2.81 -13.12 -0.50
CA VAL A 199 3.78 -12.05 -0.73
C VAL A 199 4.80 -12.37 -1.84
N ASP A 200 4.94 -13.62 -2.22
CA ASP A 200 5.82 -14.16 -3.27
C ASP A 200 5.17 -14.36 -4.64
#